data_8eb8af33ac662e9c0f80e4748e2190be
#
_entry.id   8eb8af33ac662e9c0f80e4748e2190be
#
_cell.length_a   1.000
_cell.length_b   1.000
_cell.length_c   1.000
_cell.angle_alpha   90.00
_cell.angle_beta   90.00
_cell.angle_gamma   90.00
#
_symmetry.space_group_name_H-M   'P 1'
#
loop_
_entity.id
_entity.type
_entity.pdbx_description
1 polymer ?
#
loop_
_entity_poly.entity_id
_entity_poly.type
_entity_poly.pdbx_seq_one_letter_code
_entity_poly.pdbx_strand_id
1 'polypeptide(L)'
;MGKLINNKQMKAKIIGLFLVIISVQSSYAQQPPTESIKTSTNNTPEQQEVINLSKQKWQWMSDKNVDSLGVLFDDKSMFIHMGGSWGKEQEINTIKGGGIWYKKAEVYAVIVNLFGNTAILLNDIDLVAEVGGREVTNPFMVTEVYVKENGKWKMGSLTFSHPMRPVKMK
;
A
#
# COMPACT_ATOMS: atom_id res chain seq x y z
N MET A 1 -9.88 26.03 94.73
CA MET A 1 -10.64 26.68 93.62
C MET A 1 -9.99 26.30 92.33
N GLY A 2 -10.34 25.18 91.72
CA GLY A 2 -9.74 24.63 90.56
C GLY A 2 -10.79 24.10 89.62
N LYS A 3 -10.81 24.64 88.46
CA LYS A 3 -11.75 24.31 87.39
C LYS A 3 -11.26 23.10 86.54
N LEU A 4 -12.08 22.07 86.48
CA LEU A 4 -11.99 20.93 85.62
C LEU A 4 -12.08 21.38 84.17
N ILE A 5 -11.11 20.94 83.35
CA ILE A 5 -11.18 21.09 81.90
C ILE A 5 -11.51 19.73 81.35
N ASN A 6 -12.64 19.70 80.65
CA ASN A 6 -13.26 18.53 80.05
C ASN A 6 -12.55 18.16 78.74
N ASN A 7 -12.00 16.95 78.67
CA ASN A 7 -11.28 16.49 77.50
C ASN A 7 -12.24 15.82 76.51
N LYS A 8 -12.70 16.57 75.52
CA LYS A 8 -13.54 16.07 74.46
C LYS A 8 -12.67 15.35 73.42
N GLN A 9 -12.72 14.04 73.41
CA GLN A 9 -12.12 13.20 72.38
C GLN A 9 -12.71 13.51 71.03
N MET A 10 -11.92 14.09 70.13
CA MET A 10 -12.25 14.17 68.74
C MET A 10 -11.92 12.83 68.05
N LYS A 11 -12.94 12.09 67.70
CA LYS A 11 -12.82 10.92 66.86
C LYS A 11 -12.53 11.37 65.41
N ALA A 12 -11.29 11.22 64.98
CA ALA A 12 -10.92 11.39 63.58
C ALA A 12 -11.56 10.28 62.73
N LYS A 13 -12.49 10.66 61.88
CA LYS A 13 -12.99 9.75 60.81
C LYS A 13 -11.96 9.70 59.70
N ILE A 14 -11.27 8.59 59.59
CA ILE A 14 -10.40 8.28 58.43
C ILE A 14 -11.33 7.93 57.27
N ILE A 15 -11.49 8.88 56.36
CA ILE A 15 -12.13 8.63 55.04
C ILE A 15 -11.07 7.95 54.19
N GLY A 16 -11.20 6.66 54.03
CA GLY A 16 -10.37 5.88 53.08
C GLY A 16 -10.71 6.30 51.63
N LEU A 17 -9.83 7.05 51.02
CA LEU A 17 -9.91 7.37 49.58
C LEU A 17 -9.48 6.11 48.80
N PHE A 18 -10.44 5.33 48.33
CA PHE A 18 -10.17 4.23 47.37
C PHE A 18 -9.82 4.85 46.03
N LEU A 19 -8.53 4.89 45.69
CA LEU A 19 -8.04 5.21 44.36
C LEU A 19 -8.32 4.00 43.46
N VAL A 20 -9.42 4.05 42.72
CA VAL A 20 -9.69 3.08 41.65
C VAL A 20 -8.74 3.41 40.50
N ILE A 21 -7.64 2.66 40.40
CA ILE A 21 -6.76 2.70 39.23
C ILE A 21 -7.50 1.94 38.10
N ILE A 22 -8.18 2.70 37.24
CA ILE A 22 -8.68 2.15 35.99
C ILE A 22 -7.47 1.95 35.08
N SER A 23 -6.91 0.74 35.05
CA SER A 23 -5.95 0.33 34.04
C SER A 23 -6.69 0.27 32.71
N VAL A 24 -6.54 1.30 31.88
CA VAL A 24 -6.91 1.25 30.46
C VAL A 24 -5.95 0.27 29.80
N GLN A 25 -6.34 -0.99 29.74
CA GLN A 25 -5.66 -1.93 28.86
C GLN A 25 -6.00 -1.54 27.44
N SER A 26 -5.06 -0.88 26.75
CA SER A 26 -5.10 -0.70 25.33
C SER A 26 -5.06 -2.10 24.71
N SER A 27 -6.21 -2.63 24.39
CA SER A 27 -6.31 -3.81 23.54
C SER A 27 -5.75 -3.42 22.19
N TYR A 28 -4.47 -3.70 21.97
CA TYR A 28 -3.95 -3.74 20.60
C TYR A 28 -4.74 -4.86 19.93
N ALA A 29 -5.71 -4.48 19.09
CA ALA A 29 -6.38 -5.42 18.23
C ALA A 29 -5.27 -6.14 17.46
N GLN A 30 -5.05 -7.43 17.73
CA GLN A 30 -4.20 -8.26 16.89
C GLN A 30 -4.79 -8.16 15.49
N GLN A 31 -4.09 -7.44 14.59
CA GLN A 31 -4.44 -7.47 13.19
C GLN A 31 -4.45 -8.94 12.77
N PRO A 32 -5.55 -9.40 12.14
CA PRO A 32 -5.56 -10.75 11.60
C PRO A 32 -4.33 -10.90 10.70
N PRO A 33 -3.68 -12.07 10.70
CA PRO A 33 -2.53 -12.31 9.86
C PRO A 33 -2.91 -11.93 8.43
N THR A 34 -2.16 -11.01 7.84
CA THR A 34 -2.37 -10.59 6.46
C THR A 34 -2.20 -11.82 5.58
N GLU A 35 -3.30 -12.42 5.14
CA GLU A 35 -3.24 -13.54 4.23
C GLU A 35 -2.55 -13.07 2.97
N SER A 36 -1.36 -13.61 2.69
CA SER A 36 -0.63 -13.27 1.48
C SER A 36 -1.44 -13.74 0.27
N ILE A 37 -1.64 -12.85 -0.71
CA ILE A 37 -2.26 -13.25 -1.97
C ILE A 37 -1.48 -14.40 -2.59
N LYS A 38 -2.20 -15.37 -3.16
CA LYS A 38 -1.61 -16.49 -3.88
C LYS A 38 -1.87 -16.29 -5.37
N THR A 39 -0.83 -16.47 -6.17
CA THR A 39 -1.00 -16.46 -7.63
C THR A 39 -2.05 -17.48 -8.06
N SER A 40 -3.00 -17.06 -8.88
CA SER A 40 -3.95 -17.97 -9.51
C SER A 40 -3.20 -18.89 -10.49
N THR A 41 -3.44 -20.21 -10.39
CA THR A 41 -2.83 -21.20 -11.29
C THR A 41 -3.68 -21.50 -12.53
N ASN A 42 -4.95 -21.10 -12.51
CA ASN A 42 -5.93 -21.39 -13.58
C ASN A 42 -6.46 -20.09 -14.17
N ASN A 43 -5.59 -19.32 -14.84
CA ASN A 43 -5.98 -18.10 -15.51
C ASN A 43 -6.66 -18.39 -16.86
N THR A 44 -7.70 -17.65 -17.19
CA THR A 44 -8.24 -17.63 -18.55
C THR A 44 -7.22 -17.01 -19.52
N PRO A 45 -7.33 -17.24 -20.84
CA PRO A 45 -6.46 -16.60 -21.81
C PRO A 45 -6.43 -15.06 -21.69
N GLU A 46 -7.57 -14.45 -21.41
CA GLU A 46 -7.70 -13.01 -21.26
C GLU A 46 -7.03 -12.50 -19.96
N GLN A 47 -7.16 -13.23 -18.85
CA GLN A 47 -6.42 -12.92 -17.62
C GLN A 47 -4.90 -13.04 -17.85
N GLN A 48 -4.48 -14.07 -18.60
CA GLN A 48 -3.06 -14.25 -18.92
C GLN A 48 -2.51 -13.13 -19.82
N GLU A 49 -3.34 -12.59 -20.74
CA GLU A 49 -2.99 -11.43 -21.56
C GLU A 49 -2.67 -10.23 -20.65
N VAL A 50 -3.52 -9.93 -19.66
CA VAL A 50 -3.32 -8.83 -18.72
C VAL A 50 -2.08 -9.05 -17.84
N ILE A 51 -1.83 -10.28 -17.36
CA ILE A 51 -0.62 -10.64 -16.60
C ILE A 51 0.64 -10.37 -17.42
N ASN A 52 0.63 -10.79 -18.70
CA ASN A 52 1.77 -10.59 -19.59
C ASN A 52 2.00 -9.10 -19.88
N LEU A 53 0.92 -8.33 -20.03
CA LEU A 53 0.99 -6.89 -20.23
C LEU A 53 1.56 -6.17 -18.99
N SER A 54 1.17 -6.58 -17.79
CA SER A 54 1.75 -6.08 -16.54
C SER A 54 3.26 -6.35 -16.46
N LYS A 55 3.71 -7.56 -16.84
CA LYS A 55 5.16 -7.88 -16.90
C LYS A 55 5.90 -6.98 -17.89
N GLN A 56 5.32 -6.78 -19.07
CA GLN A 56 5.91 -5.87 -20.08
C GLN A 56 5.95 -4.44 -19.59
N LYS A 57 4.91 -3.97 -18.92
CA LYS A 57 4.88 -2.63 -18.30
C LYS A 57 6.05 -2.45 -17.33
N TRP A 58 6.30 -3.40 -16.43
CA TRP A 58 7.43 -3.31 -15.50
C TRP A 58 8.77 -3.24 -16.23
N GLN A 59 8.93 -3.99 -17.33
CA GLN A 59 10.13 -3.92 -18.16
C GLN A 59 10.25 -2.54 -18.84
N TRP A 60 9.18 -2.02 -19.43
CA TRP A 60 9.19 -0.69 -20.04
C TRP A 60 9.47 0.44 -19.05
N MET A 61 9.00 0.30 -17.79
CA MET A 61 9.32 1.26 -16.72
C MET A 61 10.80 1.18 -16.33
N SER A 62 11.37 -0.03 -16.28
CA SER A 62 12.80 -0.25 -16.02
C SER A 62 13.67 0.35 -17.13
N ASP A 63 13.29 0.13 -18.37
CA ASP A 63 14.02 0.60 -19.57
C ASP A 63 13.76 2.09 -19.87
N LYS A 64 12.87 2.74 -19.11
CA LYS A 64 12.36 4.09 -19.40
C LYS A 64 11.80 4.22 -20.81
N ASN A 65 11.17 3.15 -21.32
CA ASN A 65 10.53 3.12 -22.64
C ASN A 65 9.21 3.88 -22.60
N VAL A 66 9.30 5.21 -22.59
CA VAL A 66 8.15 6.11 -22.49
C VAL A 66 7.22 6.05 -23.68
N ASP A 67 7.69 5.63 -24.85
CA ASP A 67 6.86 5.48 -26.05
C ASP A 67 5.87 4.31 -25.86
N SER A 68 6.35 3.14 -25.43
CA SER A 68 5.48 1.99 -25.12
C SER A 68 4.54 2.27 -23.95
N LEU A 69 5.03 2.93 -22.89
CA LEU A 69 4.20 3.36 -21.76
C LEU A 69 3.14 4.38 -22.19
N GLY A 70 3.47 5.34 -23.06
CA GLY A 70 2.54 6.30 -23.62
C GLY A 70 1.41 5.67 -24.44
N VAL A 71 1.68 4.54 -25.10
CA VAL A 71 0.67 3.74 -25.80
C VAL A 71 -0.19 2.96 -24.80
N LEU A 72 0.41 2.39 -23.74
CA LEU A 72 -0.29 1.60 -22.74
C LEU A 72 -1.20 2.48 -21.86
N PHE A 73 -0.69 3.59 -21.36
CA PHE A 73 -1.42 4.46 -20.44
C PHE A 73 -2.57 5.17 -21.16
N ASP A 74 -3.77 5.03 -20.62
CA ASP A 74 -4.92 5.79 -21.07
C ASP A 74 -4.74 7.28 -20.76
N ASP A 75 -5.36 8.16 -21.56
CA ASP A 75 -5.23 9.62 -21.36
C ASP A 75 -5.87 10.08 -20.03
N LYS A 76 -6.82 9.29 -19.49
CA LYS A 76 -7.48 9.52 -18.20
C LYS A 76 -6.81 8.76 -17.05
N SER A 77 -5.68 8.09 -17.30
CA SER A 77 -5.05 7.25 -16.27
C SER A 77 -4.59 8.04 -15.05
N MET A 78 -4.68 7.39 -13.91
CA MET A 78 -4.30 7.92 -12.59
C MET A 78 -3.20 7.07 -11.98
N PHE A 79 -2.15 7.73 -11.52
CA PHE A 79 -1.00 7.10 -10.84
C PHE A 79 -0.97 7.58 -9.40
N ILE A 80 -1.03 6.65 -8.45
CA ILE A 80 -1.07 6.94 -7.02
C ILE A 80 0.19 6.36 -6.38
N HIS A 81 1.05 7.25 -5.91
CA HIS A 81 2.28 6.94 -5.22
C HIS A 81 2.18 7.28 -3.72
N MET A 82 3.14 6.84 -2.90
CA MET A 82 3.18 7.19 -1.48
C MET A 82 3.28 8.71 -1.24
N GLY A 83 3.90 9.44 -2.14
CA GLY A 83 4.15 10.88 -2.03
C GLY A 83 3.15 11.78 -2.78
N GLY A 84 2.21 11.21 -3.54
CA GLY A 84 1.26 11.99 -4.33
C GLY A 84 0.58 11.21 -5.43
N SER A 85 -0.29 11.89 -6.17
CA SER A 85 -1.00 11.31 -7.31
C SER A 85 -1.02 12.28 -8.49
N TRP A 86 -0.99 11.73 -9.70
CA TRP A 86 -0.97 12.52 -10.95
C TRP A 86 -1.47 11.71 -12.13
N GLY A 87 -1.66 12.38 -13.26
CA GLY A 87 -2.09 11.77 -14.51
C GLY A 87 -0.93 11.30 -15.40
N LYS A 88 -1.29 10.80 -16.59
CA LYS A 88 -0.39 10.20 -17.58
C LYS A 88 0.82 11.07 -17.91
N GLU A 89 0.59 12.33 -18.26
CA GLU A 89 1.65 13.22 -18.72
C GLU A 89 2.75 13.38 -17.68
N GLN A 90 2.37 13.60 -16.42
CA GLN A 90 3.32 13.73 -15.33
C GLN A 90 4.06 12.41 -15.04
N GLU A 91 3.37 11.26 -15.11
CA GLU A 91 4.03 9.95 -14.93
C GLU A 91 5.08 9.70 -16.01
N ILE A 92 4.74 9.92 -17.28
CA ILE A 92 5.68 9.79 -18.41
C ILE A 92 6.89 10.72 -18.23
N ASN A 93 6.67 11.98 -17.86
CA ASN A 93 7.75 12.93 -17.62
C ASN A 93 8.61 12.55 -16.43
N THR A 94 8.01 12.00 -15.35
CA THR A 94 8.71 11.53 -14.16
C THR A 94 9.63 10.35 -14.49
N ILE A 95 9.15 9.37 -15.28
CA ILE A 95 9.95 8.23 -15.73
C ILE A 95 11.06 8.68 -16.67
N LYS A 96 10.73 9.49 -17.67
CA LYS A 96 11.68 10.00 -18.67
C LYS A 96 12.82 10.79 -18.02
N GLY A 97 12.47 11.68 -17.09
CA GLY A 97 13.43 12.53 -16.39
C GLY A 97 14.19 11.83 -15.26
N GLY A 98 13.78 10.61 -14.89
CA GLY A 98 14.40 9.85 -13.80
C GLY A 98 14.05 10.38 -12.40
N GLY A 99 12.98 11.16 -12.26
CA GLY A 99 12.46 11.56 -10.95
C GLY A 99 12.06 10.36 -10.11
N ILE A 100 11.52 9.34 -10.77
CA ILE A 100 11.37 7.98 -10.28
C ILE A 100 11.85 7.04 -11.39
N TRP A 101 12.83 6.19 -11.11
CA TRP A 101 13.26 5.12 -12.00
C TRP A 101 12.94 3.78 -11.38
N TYR A 102 12.02 3.03 -11.95
CA TYR A 102 11.55 1.71 -11.52
C TYR A 102 12.50 0.61 -12.00
N LYS A 103 13.65 0.43 -11.33
CA LYS A 103 14.77 -0.40 -11.81
C LYS A 103 14.43 -1.88 -11.90
N LYS A 104 13.72 -2.43 -10.89
CA LYS A 104 13.34 -3.85 -10.85
C LYS A 104 12.11 -4.04 -9.98
N ALA A 105 11.09 -4.71 -10.51
CA ALA A 105 9.97 -5.24 -9.74
C ALA A 105 10.09 -6.76 -9.63
N GLU A 106 10.34 -7.27 -8.41
CA GLU A 106 10.28 -8.70 -8.12
C GLU A 106 8.87 -9.07 -7.72
N VAL A 107 8.17 -9.81 -8.61
CA VAL A 107 6.76 -10.16 -8.41
C VAL A 107 6.65 -11.52 -7.74
N TYR A 108 6.10 -11.57 -6.52
CA TYR A 108 5.92 -12.79 -5.73
C TYR A 108 4.57 -13.45 -5.94
N ALA A 109 3.54 -12.64 -6.18
CA ALA A 109 2.20 -13.13 -6.45
C ALA A 109 1.43 -12.16 -7.34
N VAL A 110 0.53 -12.69 -8.17
CA VAL A 110 -0.34 -11.92 -9.05
C VAL A 110 -1.72 -12.55 -9.11
N ILE A 111 -2.76 -11.69 -9.02
CA ILE A 111 -4.17 -12.07 -9.21
C ILE A 111 -4.78 -11.11 -10.21
N VAL A 112 -5.62 -11.63 -11.12
CA VAL A 112 -6.40 -10.82 -12.07
C VAL A 112 -7.87 -11.20 -11.96
N ASN A 113 -8.73 -10.20 -11.79
CA ASN A 113 -10.17 -10.33 -11.89
C ASN A 113 -10.69 -9.51 -13.07
N LEU A 114 -11.59 -10.10 -13.85
CA LEU A 114 -12.23 -9.44 -15.00
C LEU A 114 -13.65 -9.01 -14.65
N PHE A 115 -14.00 -7.78 -15.02
CA PHE A 115 -15.32 -7.17 -14.83
C PHE A 115 -15.77 -6.55 -16.15
N GLY A 116 -16.37 -7.37 -17.03
CA GLY A 116 -16.68 -6.94 -18.39
C GLY A 116 -15.40 -6.57 -19.16
N ASN A 117 -15.32 -5.32 -19.59
CA ASN A 117 -14.14 -4.79 -20.28
C ASN A 117 -13.06 -4.23 -19.34
N THR A 118 -13.16 -4.44 -18.04
CA THR A 118 -12.21 -3.96 -17.04
C THR A 118 -11.50 -5.13 -16.36
N ALA A 119 -10.19 -5.05 -16.23
CA ALA A 119 -9.38 -5.97 -15.45
C ALA A 119 -8.77 -5.24 -14.25
N ILE A 120 -8.87 -5.84 -13.07
CA ILE A 120 -8.15 -5.41 -11.87
C ILE A 120 -7.09 -6.46 -11.58
N LEU A 121 -5.83 -6.04 -11.62
CA LEU A 121 -4.66 -6.87 -11.34
C LEU A 121 -4.04 -6.42 -10.02
N LEU A 122 -3.74 -7.37 -9.15
CA LEU A 122 -3.05 -7.13 -7.89
C LEU A 122 -1.71 -7.88 -7.91
N ASN A 123 -0.62 -7.14 -7.64
CA ASN A 123 0.73 -7.69 -7.50
C ASN A 123 1.23 -7.53 -6.06
N ASP A 124 1.82 -8.58 -5.48
CA ASP A 124 2.70 -8.49 -4.31
C ASP A 124 4.14 -8.41 -4.82
N ILE A 125 4.82 -7.29 -4.64
CA ILE A 125 6.16 -7.05 -5.19
C ILE A 125 7.13 -6.49 -4.15
N ASP A 126 8.43 -6.69 -4.38
CA ASP A 126 9.46 -5.76 -3.92
C ASP A 126 9.93 -4.92 -5.12
N LEU A 127 10.01 -3.63 -4.93
CA LEU A 127 10.41 -2.69 -5.98
C LEU A 127 11.73 -2.03 -5.61
N VAL A 128 12.74 -2.26 -6.46
CA VAL A 128 13.97 -1.45 -6.46
C VAL A 128 13.73 -0.24 -7.35
N ALA A 129 13.80 0.94 -6.79
CA ALA A 129 13.64 2.19 -7.51
C ALA A 129 14.71 3.21 -7.11
N GLU A 130 15.00 4.13 -8.02
CA GLU A 130 15.74 5.34 -7.70
C GLU A 130 14.76 6.51 -7.61
N VAL A 131 14.75 7.20 -6.47
CA VAL A 131 13.84 8.33 -6.21
C VAL A 131 14.69 9.53 -5.79
N GLY A 132 14.66 10.58 -6.60
CA GLY A 132 15.48 11.76 -6.35
C GLY A 132 16.97 11.46 -6.23
N GLY A 133 17.49 10.54 -7.06
CA GLY A 133 18.90 10.14 -7.09
C GLY A 133 19.33 9.15 -5.98
N ARG A 134 18.39 8.62 -5.19
CA ARG A 134 18.68 7.62 -4.16
C ARG A 134 17.96 6.31 -4.47
N GLU A 135 18.74 5.21 -4.48
CA GLU A 135 18.15 3.87 -4.61
C GLU A 135 17.46 3.46 -3.31
N VAL A 136 16.25 2.93 -3.46
CA VAL A 136 15.42 2.42 -2.37
C VAL A 136 14.81 1.09 -2.78
N THR A 137 14.60 0.20 -1.82
CA THR A 137 13.85 -1.04 -2.02
C THR A 137 12.68 -1.08 -1.06
N ASN A 138 11.47 -1.14 -1.60
CA ASN A 138 10.26 -1.15 -0.80
C ASN A 138 9.33 -2.30 -1.22
N PRO A 139 8.63 -2.94 -0.25
CA PRO A 139 7.56 -3.86 -0.54
C PRO A 139 6.31 -3.08 -0.94
N PHE A 140 5.58 -3.57 -1.95
CA PHE A 140 4.31 -3.00 -2.36
C PHE A 140 3.27 -4.06 -2.67
N MET A 141 2.03 -3.73 -2.34
CA MET A 141 0.85 -4.28 -2.96
C MET A 141 0.43 -3.29 -4.05
N VAL A 142 0.58 -3.68 -5.31
CA VAL A 142 0.30 -2.80 -6.46
C VAL A 142 -1.01 -3.20 -7.09
N THR A 143 -1.94 -2.25 -7.18
CA THR A 143 -3.19 -2.41 -7.92
C THR A 143 -3.06 -1.76 -9.29
N GLU A 144 -3.32 -2.53 -10.33
CA GLU A 144 -3.36 -2.09 -11.72
C GLU A 144 -4.78 -2.25 -12.26
N VAL A 145 -5.33 -1.21 -12.84
CA VAL A 145 -6.64 -1.25 -13.51
C VAL A 145 -6.41 -1.09 -15.00
N TYR A 146 -6.93 -2.03 -15.76
CA TYR A 146 -6.91 -2.00 -17.22
C TYR A 146 -8.33 -1.95 -17.76
N VAL A 147 -8.53 -1.20 -18.84
CA VAL A 147 -9.80 -1.10 -19.57
C VAL A 147 -9.58 -1.52 -21.01
N LYS A 148 -10.42 -2.41 -21.54
CA LYS A 148 -10.34 -2.88 -22.92
C LYS A 148 -11.17 -1.99 -23.83
N GLU A 149 -10.48 -1.29 -24.73
CA GLU A 149 -11.08 -0.42 -25.73
C GLU A 149 -10.65 -0.85 -27.14
N ASN A 150 -11.60 -1.05 -28.02
CA ASN A 150 -11.34 -1.52 -29.39
C ASN A 150 -10.45 -2.78 -29.45
N GLY A 151 -10.67 -3.71 -28.53
CA GLY A 151 -9.92 -4.97 -28.42
C GLY A 151 -8.52 -4.85 -27.81
N LYS A 152 -8.10 -3.66 -27.34
CA LYS A 152 -6.78 -3.43 -26.74
C LYS A 152 -6.92 -2.99 -25.29
N TRP A 153 -6.09 -3.55 -24.42
CA TRP A 153 -6.00 -3.13 -23.03
C TRP A 153 -5.23 -1.81 -22.90
N LYS A 154 -5.82 -0.89 -22.15
CA LYS A 154 -5.21 0.38 -21.71
C LYS A 154 -5.15 0.41 -20.20
N MET A 155 -4.09 0.95 -19.62
CA MET A 155 -4.01 1.14 -18.18
C MET A 155 -4.77 2.39 -17.77
N GLY A 156 -5.76 2.22 -16.89
CA GLY A 156 -6.55 3.32 -16.30
C GLY A 156 -6.04 3.75 -14.93
N SER A 157 -5.37 2.85 -14.18
CA SER A 157 -4.77 3.24 -12.90
C SER A 157 -3.62 2.34 -12.50
N LEU A 158 -2.66 2.92 -11.77
CA LEU A 158 -1.57 2.23 -11.08
C LEU A 158 -1.44 2.79 -9.66
N THR A 159 -1.64 1.95 -8.64
CA THR A 159 -1.65 2.38 -7.23
C THR A 159 -0.68 1.55 -6.41
N PHE A 160 0.17 2.22 -5.65
CA PHE A 160 1.15 1.61 -4.75
C PHE A 160 0.66 1.71 -3.30
N SER A 161 0.43 0.56 -2.66
CA SER A 161 0.11 0.45 -1.24
C SER A 161 1.24 -0.25 -0.51
N HIS A 162 1.77 0.38 0.55
CA HIS A 162 2.85 -0.21 1.34
C HIS A 162 2.26 -1.25 2.33
N PRO A 163 2.56 -2.56 2.17
CA PRO A 163 2.11 -3.60 3.09
C PRO A 163 2.93 -3.59 4.38
N MET A 164 2.40 -4.19 5.44
CA MET A 164 3.12 -4.31 6.72
C MET A 164 4.13 -5.47 6.76
N ARG A 165 4.52 -6.01 5.63
CA ARG A 165 5.56 -7.03 5.53
C ARG A 165 6.94 -6.43 5.23
N PRO A 166 8.04 -7.09 5.64
CA PRO A 166 9.38 -6.67 5.23
C PRO A 166 9.64 -6.93 3.73
N VAL A 167 10.73 -6.34 3.22
CA VAL A 167 11.33 -6.71 1.93
C VAL A 167 11.70 -8.19 1.94
N LYS A 168 11.35 -8.93 0.88
CA LYS A 168 11.67 -10.36 0.69
C LYS A 168 12.91 -10.56 -0.18
N MET A 169 13.22 -9.58 -1.03
CA MET A 169 14.40 -9.60 -1.91
C MET A 169 15.67 -9.66 -1.06
N LYS A 170 16.63 -10.52 -1.44
CA LYS A 170 17.94 -10.69 -0.79
C LYS A 170 19.03 -10.05 -1.63
#